data_e999ffeceb60827fd1eac51309ce7d5d
#
_entry.id   e999ffeceb60827fd1eac51309ce7d5d
#
_cell.length_a   1.000
_cell.length_b   1.000
_cell.length_c   1.000
_cell.angle_alpha   90.00
_cell.angle_beta   90.00
_cell.angle_gamma   90.00
#
_symmetry.space_group_name_H-M   'P 1'
#
loop_
_entity.id
_entity.type
_entity.pdbx_description
1 polymer ?
#
loop_
_entity_poly.entity_id
_entity_poly.type
_entity_poly.pdbx_seq_one_letter_code
_entity_poly.pdbx_strand_id
1 'polypeptide(L)'
;MGERVGFGSRRSRAVHRLALSPACWGVNEDGGWGHQIDAERVLSEAVAVGEGAITAGPPGFLPDRSDQAKSLLRRQHVQVVAGQVHAILHHHAARGPELAHIDGHAHWLAAIGADTLVLSAIPERSPNAARPGPLSNAEWAHLLHLVGSVEHVCARHRLKLAVQPRFGSTIQGPEEIERLLVGSEAGVCLDIAHLVIAGADPVEVVELAAGRIQHVHLNDVDPDIARRVREGSLDYKEAIARGLYMPIGEGGAKVERVIDALRASAYSNWYTLEQETRLATSDDRPLGRISRSLEYVLPLLS
;
A
#
# COMPACT_ATOMS: atom_id res chain seq x y z
N MET A 1 -57.22 -12.24 -2.34
CA MET A 1 -56.05 -13.19 -2.28
C MET A 1 -54.87 -12.38 -2.73
N GLY A 2 -54.16 -11.77 -1.79
CA GLY A 2 -53.05 -10.85 -2.04
C GLY A 2 -51.74 -11.55 -1.70
N GLU A 3 -50.90 -11.77 -2.68
CA GLU A 3 -49.56 -12.28 -2.51
C GLU A 3 -48.68 -11.22 -1.83
N ARG A 4 -48.14 -11.56 -0.66
CA ARG A 4 -47.13 -10.76 0.02
C ARG A 4 -45.78 -11.10 -0.63
N VAL A 5 -45.23 -10.16 -1.37
CA VAL A 5 -43.82 -10.20 -1.81
C VAL A 5 -42.93 -10.09 -0.57
N GLY A 6 -42.26 -11.19 -0.22
CA GLY A 6 -41.35 -11.24 0.88
C GLY A 6 -40.08 -10.41 0.56
N PHE A 7 -39.87 -9.36 1.35
CA PHE A 7 -38.56 -8.65 1.38
C PHE A 7 -37.51 -9.61 1.92
N GLY A 8 -36.60 -10.02 1.03
CA GLY A 8 -35.45 -10.82 1.39
C GLY A 8 -34.65 -10.16 2.50
N SER A 9 -34.29 -10.92 3.52
CA SER A 9 -33.49 -10.51 4.66
C SER A 9 -32.19 -9.89 4.15
N ARG A 10 -31.89 -8.65 4.56
CA ARG A 10 -30.56 -8.08 4.49
C ARG A 10 -29.63 -9.00 5.30
N ARG A 11 -28.89 -9.88 4.64
CA ARG A 11 -27.75 -10.52 5.26
C ARG A 11 -26.86 -9.38 5.77
N SER A 12 -26.54 -9.39 7.07
CA SER A 12 -25.50 -8.58 7.65
C SER A 12 -24.24 -8.79 6.79
N ARG A 13 -23.87 -7.79 5.97
CA ARG A 13 -22.59 -7.80 5.28
C ARG A 13 -21.53 -7.84 6.38
N ALA A 14 -20.76 -8.91 6.43
CA ALA A 14 -19.54 -8.91 7.21
C ALA A 14 -18.77 -7.65 6.79
N VAL A 15 -18.40 -6.82 7.77
CA VAL A 15 -17.69 -5.56 7.48
C VAL A 15 -16.26 -5.95 7.15
N HIS A 16 -16.00 -6.21 5.85
CA HIS A 16 -14.64 -6.41 5.38
C HIS A 16 -13.89 -5.11 5.55
N ARG A 17 -12.69 -5.16 6.12
CA ARG A 17 -11.77 -4.03 6.18
C ARG A 17 -10.95 -3.97 4.90
N LEU A 18 -11.60 -3.74 3.78
CA LEU A 18 -10.97 -3.58 2.48
C LEU A 18 -11.03 -2.12 2.03
N ALA A 19 -9.92 -1.62 1.54
CA ALA A 19 -9.78 -0.30 0.92
C ALA A 19 -9.20 -0.45 -0.48
N LEU A 20 -9.34 0.59 -1.31
CA LEU A 20 -8.73 0.65 -2.64
C LEU A 20 -7.59 1.65 -2.66
N SER A 21 -6.52 1.34 -3.37
CA SER A 21 -5.44 2.30 -3.64
C SER A 21 -5.75 3.09 -4.91
N PRO A 22 -5.57 4.43 -4.92
CA PRO A 22 -5.66 5.23 -6.14
C PRO A 22 -4.71 4.77 -7.26
N ALA A 23 -3.65 4.02 -6.94
CA ALA A 23 -2.75 3.40 -7.93
C ALA A 23 -3.50 2.46 -8.90
N CYS A 24 -4.64 1.89 -8.49
CA CYS A 24 -5.51 1.10 -9.37
C CYS A 24 -6.08 1.92 -10.54
N TRP A 25 -6.16 3.24 -10.38
CA TRP A 25 -6.60 4.20 -11.40
C TRP A 25 -5.44 4.94 -12.07
N GLY A 26 -4.23 4.42 -11.97
CA GLY A 26 -3.04 5.03 -12.56
C GLY A 26 -2.53 6.27 -11.84
N VAL A 27 -3.06 6.58 -10.66
CA VAL A 27 -2.59 7.72 -9.85
C VAL A 27 -1.20 7.42 -9.31
N ASN A 28 -0.24 8.29 -9.65
CA ASN A 28 1.17 8.11 -9.29
C ASN A 28 1.80 9.47 -8.99
N GLU A 29 2.83 9.50 -8.15
CA GLU A 29 3.59 10.71 -7.83
C GLU A 29 4.49 11.20 -8.98
N ASP A 30 4.83 10.31 -9.93
CA ASP A 30 5.59 10.65 -11.12
C ASP A 30 4.66 11.23 -12.19
N GLY A 31 4.70 12.55 -12.39
CA GLY A 31 3.89 13.24 -13.42
C GLY A 31 4.15 12.78 -14.87
N GLY A 32 5.24 12.05 -15.12
CA GLY A 32 5.55 11.40 -16.41
C GLY A 32 4.99 9.97 -16.54
N TRP A 33 4.31 9.47 -15.52
CA TRP A 33 3.87 8.08 -15.42
C TRP A 33 2.83 7.66 -16.49
N GLY A 34 1.97 8.58 -16.91
CA GLY A 34 0.87 8.34 -17.82
C GLY A 34 -0.26 9.32 -17.57
N HIS A 35 -1.46 9.00 -18.06
CA HIS A 35 -2.62 9.84 -17.79
C HIS A 35 -3.02 9.73 -16.32
N GLN A 36 -3.18 10.87 -15.64
CA GLN A 36 -3.61 10.95 -14.24
C GLN A 36 -5.11 11.20 -14.18
N ILE A 37 -5.81 10.39 -13.40
CA ILE A 37 -7.24 10.58 -13.12
C ILE A 37 -7.39 11.44 -11.85
N ASP A 38 -8.31 12.39 -11.90
CA ASP A 38 -8.59 13.26 -10.74
C ASP A 38 -9.26 12.52 -9.58
N ALA A 39 -9.13 13.10 -8.38
CA ALA A 39 -9.62 12.48 -7.16
C ALA A 39 -11.16 12.29 -7.16
N GLU A 40 -11.93 13.22 -7.71
CA GLU A 40 -13.39 13.14 -7.70
C GLU A 40 -13.87 11.92 -8.49
N ARG A 41 -13.26 11.67 -9.66
CA ARG A 41 -13.56 10.48 -10.48
C ARG A 41 -13.14 9.20 -9.76
N VAL A 42 -11.92 9.12 -9.21
CA VAL A 42 -11.44 7.93 -8.47
C VAL A 42 -12.38 7.61 -7.31
N LEU A 43 -12.72 8.61 -6.48
CA LEU A 43 -13.60 8.41 -5.33
C LEU A 43 -15.00 7.95 -5.75
N SER A 44 -15.57 8.56 -6.79
CA SER A 44 -16.88 8.17 -7.33
C SER A 44 -16.86 6.74 -7.87
N GLU A 45 -15.83 6.34 -8.60
CA GLU A 45 -15.68 5.00 -9.15
C GLU A 45 -15.43 3.94 -8.04
N ALA A 46 -14.70 4.28 -6.96
CA ALA A 46 -14.52 3.42 -5.80
C ALA A 46 -15.86 3.10 -5.12
N VAL A 47 -16.68 4.11 -4.91
CA VAL A 47 -18.04 3.91 -4.36
C VAL A 47 -18.91 3.09 -5.32
N ALA A 48 -18.78 3.29 -6.62
CA ALA A 48 -19.58 2.57 -7.63
C ALA A 48 -19.28 1.06 -7.64
N VAL A 49 -18.02 0.64 -7.31
CA VAL A 49 -17.69 -0.79 -7.16
C VAL A 49 -18.01 -1.34 -5.76
N GLY A 50 -18.60 -0.53 -4.89
CA GLY A 50 -19.10 -0.94 -3.57
C GLY A 50 -18.14 -0.70 -2.42
N GLU A 51 -17.00 -0.02 -2.65
CA GLU A 51 -16.00 0.25 -1.62
C GLU A 51 -15.99 1.73 -1.22
N GLY A 52 -16.22 1.98 0.07
CA GLY A 52 -16.22 3.32 0.66
C GLY A 52 -14.92 3.66 1.40
N ALA A 53 -13.84 2.91 1.19
CA ALA A 53 -12.55 3.11 1.84
C ALA A 53 -11.41 3.15 0.81
N ILE A 54 -10.47 4.09 0.99
CA ILE A 54 -9.28 4.24 0.14
C ILE A 54 -8.03 4.51 0.97
N THR A 55 -6.86 4.40 0.35
CA THR A 55 -5.64 5.04 0.82
C THR A 55 -5.55 6.49 0.32
N ALA A 56 -4.74 7.32 0.99
CA ALA A 56 -4.65 8.76 0.70
C ALA A 56 -4.10 9.10 -0.71
N GLY A 57 -3.46 8.12 -1.38
CA GLY A 57 -2.75 8.37 -2.62
C GLY A 57 -1.47 9.22 -2.44
N PRO A 58 -0.79 9.56 -3.54
CA PRO A 58 0.41 10.39 -3.51
C PRO A 58 0.10 11.85 -3.19
N PRO A 59 1.11 12.66 -2.82
CA PRO A 59 0.96 14.11 -2.65
C PRO A 59 0.28 14.78 -3.85
N GLY A 60 -0.69 15.64 -3.58
CA GLY A 60 -1.46 16.34 -4.62
C GLY A 60 -2.67 15.58 -5.20
N PHE A 61 -2.84 14.29 -4.89
CA PHE A 61 -4.05 13.55 -5.26
C PHE A 61 -5.28 14.07 -4.48
N LEU A 62 -5.21 14.08 -3.16
CA LEU A 62 -6.19 14.77 -2.32
C LEU A 62 -5.70 16.19 -2.03
N PRO A 63 -6.61 17.15 -1.74
CA PRO A 63 -6.21 18.52 -1.38
C PRO A 63 -5.23 18.56 -0.21
N ASP A 64 -4.19 19.39 -0.31
CA ASP A 64 -3.19 19.57 0.76
C ASP A 64 -3.79 20.11 2.05
N ARG A 65 -4.81 20.95 1.94
CA ARG A 65 -5.55 21.44 3.10
C ARG A 65 -6.50 20.37 3.61
N SER A 66 -6.31 19.94 4.84
CA SER A 66 -7.09 18.87 5.46
C SER A 66 -8.60 19.16 5.55
N ASP A 67 -9.01 20.41 5.69
CA ASP A 67 -10.42 20.83 5.69
C ASP A 67 -11.07 20.62 4.30
N GLN A 68 -10.34 20.92 3.22
CA GLN A 68 -10.79 20.68 1.84
C GLN A 68 -10.84 19.19 1.53
N ALA A 69 -9.79 18.43 1.90
CA ALA A 69 -9.76 16.99 1.75
C ALA A 69 -10.94 16.31 2.48
N LYS A 70 -11.19 16.67 3.75
CA LYS A 70 -12.36 16.18 4.50
C LYS A 70 -13.69 16.52 3.82
N SER A 71 -13.80 17.72 3.27
CA SER A 71 -15.01 18.14 2.58
C SER A 71 -15.25 17.29 1.34
N LEU A 72 -14.22 17.03 0.53
CA LEU A 72 -14.26 16.15 -0.64
C LEU A 72 -14.66 14.72 -0.24
N LEU A 73 -13.97 14.13 0.71
CA LEU A 73 -14.21 12.76 1.20
C LEU A 73 -15.63 12.58 1.71
N ARG A 74 -16.15 13.54 2.49
CA ARG A 74 -17.53 13.51 2.97
C ARG A 74 -18.57 13.60 1.85
N ARG A 75 -18.34 14.46 0.84
CA ARG A 75 -19.25 14.57 -0.31
C ARG A 75 -19.31 13.28 -1.11
N GLN A 76 -18.19 12.58 -1.21
CA GLN A 76 -18.07 11.31 -1.92
C GLN A 76 -18.40 10.07 -1.07
N HIS A 77 -18.70 10.25 0.22
CA HIS A 77 -18.98 9.15 1.16
C HIS A 77 -17.83 8.14 1.29
N VAL A 78 -16.58 8.62 1.22
CA VAL A 78 -15.37 7.82 1.28
C VAL A 78 -14.58 8.14 2.55
N GLN A 79 -13.98 7.13 3.18
CA GLN A 79 -13.01 7.26 4.26
C GLN A 79 -11.59 6.96 3.79
N VAL A 80 -10.60 7.65 4.36
CA VAL A 80 -9.19 7.30 4.18
C VAL A 80 -8.74 6.42 5.34
N VAL A 81 -8.05 5.31 5.05
CA VAL A 81 -7.60 4.36 6.07
C VAL A 81 -6.10 4.40 6.32
N ALA A 82 -5.31 4.69 5.32
CA ALA A 82 -3.85 4.77 5.40
C ALA A 82 -3.30 5.79 4.41
N GLY A 83 -2.07 6.23 4.64
CA GLY A 83 -1.30 7.00 3.67
C GLY A 83 0.16 6.64 3.71
N GLN A 84 0.84 6.78 2.56
CA GLN A 84 2.23 6.39 2.38
C GLN A 84 3.15 7.60 2.47
N VAL A 85 4.33 7.40 3.04
CA VAL A 85 5.44 8.34 3.02
C VAL A 85 6.74 7.64 2.65
N HIS A 86 7.52 8.28 1.80
CA HIS A 86 8.86 7.83 1.41
C HIS A 86 9.90 8.70 2.13
N ALA A 87 10.87 8.08 2.80
CA ALA A 87 11.87 8.79 3.60
C ALA A 87 13.27 8.16 3.50
N ILE A 88 14.30 9.01 3.54
CA ILE A 88 15.71 8.59 3.61
C ILE A 88 16.09 8.42 5.08
N LEU A 89 16.19 7.18 5.54
CA LEU A 89 16.37 6.87 6.96
C LEU A 89 17.81 6.49 7.35
N HIS A 90 18.70 6.25 6.40
CA HIS A 90 20.05 5.76 6.65
C HIS A 90 21.12 6.86 6.67
N HIS A 91 20.78 8.10 6.29
CA HIS A 91 21.69 9.24 6.26
C HIS A 91 21.49 10.19 7.45
N HIS A 92 22.53 10.38 8.27
CA HIS A 92 22.48 11.30 9.43
C HIS A 92 22.06 12.72 9.09
N ALA A 93 22.55 13.26 7.97
CA ALA A 93 22.24 14.61 7.53
C ALA A 93 20.76 14.79 7.15
N ALA A 94 20.08 13.72 6.73
CA ALA A 94 18.68 13.75 6.34
C ALA A 94 17.70 13.70 7.54
N ARG A 95 18.17 13.32 8.73
CA ARG A 95 17.32 13.07 9.91
C ARG A 95 16.31 14.17 10.20
N GLY A 96 16.79 15.41 10.35
CA GLY A 96 15.92 16.54 10.72
C GLY A 96 14.85 16.82 9.68
N PRO A 97 15.23 17.05 8.42
CA PRO A 97 14.28 17.27 7.33
C PRO A 97 13.29 16.11 7.13
N GLU A 98 13.75 14.85 7.20
CA GLU A 98 12.89 13.69 7.01
C GLU A 98 11.87 13.52 8.14
N LEU A 99 12.27 13.70 9.40
CA LEU A 99 11.34 13.65 10.53
C LEU A 99 10.31 14.79 10.48
N ALA A 100 10.70 15.99 10.05
CA ALA A 100 9.78 17.10 9.88
C ALA A 100 8.78 16.83 8.74
N HIS A 101 9.24 16.25 7.63
CA HIS A 101 8.38 15.83 6.52
C HIS A 101 7.37 14.77 6.97
N ILE A 102 7.84 13.72 7.66
CA ILE A 102 6.98 12.65 8.18
C ILE A 102 5.96 13.19 9.19
N ASP A 103 6.38 14.09 10.10
CA ASP A 103 5.49 14.68 11.11
C ASP A 103 4.37 15.52 10.46
N GLY A 104 4.71 16.35 9.46
CA GLY A 104 3.72 17.10 8.70
C GLY A 104 2.72 16.21 7.98
N HIS A 105 3.19 15.13 7.34
CA HIS A 105 2.33 14.16 6.65
C HIS A 105 1.46 13.39 7.63
N ALA A 106 2.02 12.93 8.77
CA ALA A 106 1.28 12.25 9.83
C ALA A 106 0.17 13.14 10.41
N HIS A 107 0.47 14.42 10.66
CA HIS A 107 -0.53 15.39 11.08
C HIS A 107 -1.69 15.51 10.08
N TRP A 108 -1.38 15.63 8.80
CA TRP A 108 -2.39 15.72 7.74
C TRP A 108 -3.22 14.43 7.64
N LEU A 109 -2.59 13.24 7.64
CA LEU A 109 -3.26 11.94 7.62
C LEU A 109 -4.24 11.78 8.79
N ALA A 110 -3.79 12.06 10.01
CA ALA A 110 -4.63 12.02 11.20
C ALA A 110 -5.81 13.00 11.08
N ALA A 111 -5.55 14.19 10.55
CA ALA A 111 -6.59 15.19 10.33
C ALA A 111 -7.66 14.72 9.34
N ILE A 112 -7.34 13.96 8.30
CA ILE A 112 -8.33 13.43 7.32
C ILE A 112 -8.95 12.11 7.76
N GLY A 113 -8.53 11.54 8.90
CA GLY A 113 -9.16 10.36 9.51
C GLY A 113 -8.48 9.03 9.21
N ALA A 114 -7.27 9.02 8.63
CA ALA A 114 -6.47 7.81 8.51
C ALA A 114 -6.05 7.28 9.89
N ASP A 115 -5.82 5.98 10.00
CA ASP A 115 -5.32 5.33 11.22
C ASP A 115 -3.90 4.77 11.06
N THR A 116 -3.37 4.70 9.84
CA THR A 116 -2.08 4.07 9.55
C THR A 116 -1.22 4.96 8.65
N LEU A 117 0.06 5.11 9.02
CA LEU A 117 1.10 5.66 8.18
C LEU A 117 1.97 4.50 7.67
N VAL A 118 2.02 4.34 6.35
CA VAL A 118 2.89 3.37 5.68
C VAL A 118 4.21 4.05 5.33
N LEU A 119 5.32 3.52 5.83
CA LEU A 119 6.66 4.10 5.66
C LEU A 119 7.52 3.23 4.75
N SER A 120 7.97 3.77 3.62
CA SER A 120 9.00 3.14 2.78
C SER A 120 10.33 3.85 2.96
N ALA A 121 11.38 3.10 3.32
CA ALA A 121 12.74 3.61 3.46
C ALA A 121 13.42 3.63 2.08
N ILE A 122 13.47 4.80 1.44
CA ILE A 122 14.09 4.94 0.11
C ILE A 122 15.58 5.25 0.19
N PRO A 123 16.39 4.82 -0.80
CA PRO A 123 17.84 5.09 -0.82
C PRO A 123 18.13 6.57 -1.10
N GLU A 124 17.40 7.18 -2.00
CA GLU A 124 17.48 8.61 -2.34
C GLU A 124 16.23 9.06 -3.09
N ARG A 125 16.05 10.39 -3.22
CA ARG A 125 14.86 10.97 -3.89
C ARG A 125 15.07 11.18 -5.40
N SER A 126 15.96 10.40 -6.02
CA SER A 126 16.18 10.48 -7.46
C SER A 126 15.34 9.43 -8.18
N PRO A 127 14.54 9.79 -9.19
CA PRO A 127 13.78 8.82 -9.99
C PRO A 127 14.68 7.88 -10.82
N ASN A 128 15.97 8.23 -10.95
CA ASN A 128 16.99 7.46 -11.66
C ASN A 128 18.02 6.84 -10.71
N ALA A 129 17.72 6.74 -9.42
CA ALA A 129 18.59 6.12 -8.46
C ALA A 129 18.91 4.68 -8.89
N ALA A 130 20.20 4.35 -8.90
CA ALA A 130 20.63 2.98 -9.07
C ALA A 130 20.07 2.12 -7.91
N ARG A 131 19.89 0.83 -8.17
CA ARG A 131 19.49 -0.10 -7.09
C ARG A 131 20.45 0.10 -5.89
N PRO A 132 19.91 0.30 -4.68
CA PRO A 132 20.76 0.57 -3.52
C PRO A 132 21.71 -0.61 -3.29
N GLY A 133 22.97 -0.29 -3.01
CA GLY A 133 23.89 -1.25 -2.45
C GLY A 133 23.52 -1.60 -1.01
N PRO A 134 24.13 -2.65 -0.42
CA PRO A 134 23.87 -3.00 0.97
C PRO A 134 24.33 -1.88 1.89
N LEU A 135 23.49 -1.54 2.88
CA LEU A 135 23.85 -0.58 3.93
C LEU A 135 24.93 -1.15 4.84
N SER A 136 25.88 -0.31 5.27
CA SER A 136 26.80 -0.63 6.35
C SER A 136 26.04 -0.84 7.68
N ASN A 137 26.69 -1.47 8.65
CA ASN A 137 26.11 -1.64 9.98
C ASN A 137 25.79 -0.32 10.69
N ALA A 138 26.57 0.73 10.43
CA ALA A 138 26.32 2.06 11.00
C ALA A 138 25.08 2.70 10.38
N GLU A 139 24.90 2.60 9.07
CA GLU A 139 23.69 3.09 8.37
C GLU A 139 22.44 2.31 8.80
N TRP A 140 22.56 0.99 8.98
CA TRP A 140 21.46 0.18 9.53
C TRP A 140 21.09 0.59 10.94
N ALA A 141 22.07 0.77 11.84
CA ALA A 141 21.79 1.22 13.21
C ALA A 141 21.09 2.58 13.21
N HIS A 142 21.49 3.48 12.31
CA HIS A 142 20.87 4.78 12.16
C HIS A 142 19.43 4.66 11.61
N LEU A 143 19.20 3.84 10.59
CA LEU A 143 17.88 3.56 10.03
C LEU A 143 16.92 3.03 11.09
N LEU A 144 17.33 2.01 11.86
CA LEU A 144 16.49 1.44 12.92
C LEU A 144 16.19 2.46 14.04
N HIS A 145 17.17 3.28 14.40
CA HIS A 145 16.95 4.38 15.36
C HIS A 145 15.92 5.39 14.83
N LEU A 146 15.95 5.71 13.52
CA LEU A 146 14.97 6.61 12.92
C LEU A 146 13.59 5.97 12.80
N VAL A 147 13.49 4.68 12.51
CA VAL A 147 12.21 3.95 12.56
C VAL A 147 11.56 4.11 13.94
N GLY A 148 12.30 3.92 15.03
CA GLY A 148 11.79 4.19 16.38
C GLY A 148 11.38 5.66 16.60
N SER A 149 12.10 6.62 15.99
CA SER A 149 11.69 8.03 16.05
C SER A 149 10.37 8.27 15.31
N VAL A 150 10.15 7.61 14.18
CA VAL A 150 8.89 7.68 13.41
C VAL A 150 7.74 7.04 14.16
N GLU A 151 7.96 5.95 14.91
CA GLU A 151 6.94 5.38 15.81
C GLU A 151 6.43 6.42 16.82
N HIS A 152 7.35 7.18 17.43
CA HIS A 152 6.97 8.26 18.34
C HIS A 152 6.19 9.39 17.64
N VAL A 153 6.55 9.72 16.39
CA VAL A 153 5.77 10.65 15.56
C VAL A 153 4.36 10.12 15.34
N CYS A 154 4.21 8.89 14.89
CA CYS A 154 2.92 8.25 14.65
C CYS A 154 2.06 8.23 15.93
N ALA A 155 2.66 7.85 17.08
CA ALA A 155 1.95 7.78 18.37
C ALA A 155 1.39 9.15 18.79
N ARG A 156 2.13 10.26 18.59
CA ARG A 156 1.63 11.63 18.86
C ARG A 156 0.39 11.97 18.05
N HIS A 157 0.30 11.50 16.82
CA HIS A 157 -0.83 11.69 15.91
C HIS A 157 -1.89 10.59 16.01
N ARG A 158 -1.71 9.59 16.89
CA ARG A 158 -2.60 8.43 17.06
C ARG A 158 -2.69 7.58 15.79
N LEU A 159 -1.62 7.53 15.03
CA LEU A 159 -1.45 6.65 13.88
C LEU A 159 -0.67 5.40 14.28
N LYS A 160 -0.95 4.30 13.61
CA LYS A 160 -0.08 3.13 13.59
C LYS A 160 1.04 3.37 12.58
N LEU A 161 2.26 2.91 12.89
CA LEU A 161 3.33 2.81 11.91
C LEU A 161 3.32 1.43 11.26
N ALA A 162 3.41 1.39 9.93
CA ALA A 162 3.62 0.18 9.16
C ALA A 162 4.80 0.37 8.19
N VAL A 163 5.96 -0.19 8.52
CA VAL A 163 7.13 -0.15 7.63
C VAL A 163 6.90 -1.11 6.47
N GLN A 164 7.02 -0.62 5.25
CA GLN A 164 6.79 -1.39 4.03
C GLN A 164 8.13 -1.84 3.43
N PRO A 165 8.45 -3.14 3.47
CA PRO A 165 9.44 -3.72 2.58
C PRO A 165 8.98 -3.55 1.13
N ARG A 166 9.80 -2.88 0.31
CA ARG A 166 9.44 -2.54 -1.06
C ARG A 166 10.61 -2.77 -2.00
N PHE A 167 10.36 -3.40 -3.15
CA PHE A 167 11.38 -3.54 -4.19
C PHE A 167 11.94 -2.17 -4.61
N GLY A 168 13.26 -2.05 -4.63
CA GLY A 168 13.96 -0.78 -4.91
C GLY A 168 14.12 0.15 -3.71
N SER A 169 13.60 -0.20 -2.53
CA SER A 169 13.85 0.52 -1.27
C SER A 169 15.06 -0.06 -0.51
N THR A 170 15.44 0.55 0.61
CA THR A 170 16.53 0.05 1.48
C THR A 170 16.14 -1.18 2.30
N ILE A 171 14.84 -1.46 2.42
CA ILE A 171 14.29 -2.66 3.07
C ILE A 171 13.44 -3.36 2.02
N GLN A 172 13.94 -4.41 1.37
CA GLN A 172 13.22 -5.02 0.25
C GLN A 172 13.19 -6.55 0.27
N GLY A 173 14.30 -7.21 0.61
CA GLY A 173 14.46 -8.65 0.54
C GLY A 173 14.42 -9.33 1.91
N PRO A 174 14.53 -10.66 1.95
CA PRO A 174 14.45 -11.44 3.19
C PRO A 174 15.43 -10.98 4.27
N GLU A 175 16.69 -10.70 3.91
CA GLU A 175 17.71 -10.29 4.86
C GLU A 175 17.42 -8.95 5.51
N GLU A 176 16.97 -7.96 4.74
CA GLU A 176 16.62 -6.64 5.27
C GLU A 176 15.35 -6.70 6.12
N ILE A 177 14.39 -7.55 5.75
CA ILE A 177 13.16 -7.77 6.53
C ILE A 177 13.51 -8.39 7.89
N GLU A 178 14.37 -9.43 7.91
CA GLU A 178 14.83 -10.04 9.16
C GLU A 178 15.55 -9.01 10.04
N ARG A 179 16.45 -8.19 9.46
CA ARG A 179 17.15 -7.13 10.20
C ARG A 179 16.20 -6.09 10.78
N LEU A 180 15.14 -5.71 10.05
CA LEU A 180 14.09 -4.83 10.56
C LEU A 180 13.38 -5.48 11.75
N LEU A 181 12.96 -6.73 11.60
CA LEU A 181 12.19 -7.46 12.62
C LEU A 181 12.98 -7.73 13.89
N VAL A 182 14.27 -8.02 13.77
CA VAL A 182 15.18 -8.25 14.91
C VAL A 182 15.59 -6.94 15.57
N GLY A 183 15.78 -5.88 14.79
CA GLY A 183 16.34 -4.61 15.26
C GLY A 183 15.32 -3.55 15.67
N SER A 184 14.01 -3.78 15.50
CA SER A 184 12.94 -2.87 15.90
C SER A 184 11.68 -3.60 16.30
N GLU A 185 10.77 -2.91 17.00
CA GLU A 185 9.41 -3.39 17.32
C GLU A 185 8.37 -2.84 16.33
N ALA A 186 8.79 -2.12 15.30
CA ALA A 186 7.89 -1.45 14.36
C ALA A 186 6.93 -2.42 13.67
N GLY A 187 5.72 -1.96 13.43
CA GLY A 187 4.74 -2.68 12.63
C GLY A 187 5.16 -2.77 11.17
N VAL A 188 4.67 -3.78 10.47
CA VAL A 188 5.00 -4.07 9.06
C VAL A 188 3.77 -3.86 8.18
N CYS A 189 3.96 -3.24 7.02
CA CYS A 189 3.04 -3.31 5.90
C CYS A 189 3.46 -4.47 5.00
N LEU A 190 2.63 -5.49 4.93
CA LEU A 190 2.85 -6.62 4.03
C LEU A 190 2.39 -6.24 2.63
N ASP A 191 3.31 -6.06 1.72
CA ASP A 191 3.03 -5.81 0.30
C ASP A 191 3.39 -7.03 -0.53
N ILE A 192 2.38 -7.78 -0.94
CA ILE A 192 2.56 -9.10 -1.55
C ILE A 192 3.39 -9.01 -2.84
N ALA A 193 3.07 -8.07 -3.74
CA ALA A 193 3.77 -7.92 -5.01
C ALA A 193 5.24 -7.54 -4.81
N HIS A 194 5.50 -6.53 -3.97
CA HIS A 194 6.87 -6.08 -3.73
C HIS A 194 7.74 -7.17 -3.10
N LEU A 195 7.18 -8.00 -2.21
CA LEU A 195 7.88 -9.16 -1.64
C LEU A 195 8.21 -10.19 -2.72
N VAL A 196 7.23 -10.58 -3.54
CA VAL A 196 7.43 -11.54 -4.64
C VAL A 196 8.47 -11.02 -5.64
N ILE A 197 8.41 -9.76 -6.03
CA ILE A 197 9.38 -9.14 -6.93
C ILE A 197 10.78 -9.17 -6.31
N ALA A 198 10.90 -8.89 -5.00
CA ALA A 198 12.18 -8.93 -4.29
C ALA A 198 12.70 -10.35 -4.02
N GLY A 199 11.87 -11.38 -4.21
CA GLY A 199 12.23 -12.79 -4.02
C GLY A 199 11.95 -13.31 -2.61
N ALA A 200 11.16 -12.60 -1.81
CA ALA A 200 10.67 -13.06 -0.52
C ALA A 200 9.33 -13.83 -0.69
N ASP A 201 9.09 -14.84 0.16
CA ASP A 201 7.78 -15.47 0.27
C ASP A 201 6.90 -14.66 1.24
N PRO A 202 5.76 -14.09 0.78
CA PRO A 202 4.89 -13.32 1.67
C PRO A 202 4.34 -14.13 2.85
N VAL A 203 4.16 -15.45 2.72
CA VAL A 203 3.70 -16.32 3.81
C VAL A 203 4.77 -16.43 4.89
N GLU A 204 6.03 -16.63 4.51
CA GLU A 204 7.15 -16.64 5.46
C GLU A 204 7.27 -15.31 6.19
N VAL A 205 7.05 -14.18 5.50
CA VAL A 205 7.06 -12.85 6.13
C VAL A 205 5.92 -12.69 7.15
N VAL A 206 4.71 -13.22 6.87
CA VAL A 206 3.60 -13.24 7.84
C VAL A 206 3.99 -14.01 9.09
N GLU A 207 4.61 -15.18 8.93
CA GLU A 207 5.05 -16.03 10.04
C GLU A 207 6.15 -15.36 10.88
N LEU A 208 7.15 -14.77 10.20
CA LEU A 208 8.26 -14.06 10.87
C LEU A 208 7.79 -12.79 11.60
N ALA A 209 6.87 -12.04 11.00
CA ALA A 209 6.39 -10.79 11.57
C ALA A 209 5.34 -10.99 12.69
N ALA A 210 4.93 -12.19 12.96
CA ALA A 210 3.98 -12.68 13.98
C ALA A 210 3.28 -11.59 14.83
N GLY A 211 2.06 -11.17 14.43
CA GLY A 211 1.27 -10.16 15.15
C GLY A 211 1.69 -8.70 14.93
N ARG A 212 2.77 -8.46 14.18
CA ARG A 212 3.27 -7.10 13.86
C ARG A 212 2.78 -6.56 12.52
N ILE A 213 2.00 -7.32 11.75
CA ILE A 213 1.41 -6.81 10.50
C ILE A 213 0.34 -5.77 10.85
N GLN A 214 0.55 -4.51 10.45
CA GLN A 214 -0.35 -3.39 10.72
C GLN A 214 -1.18 -2.99 9.51
N HIS A 215 -0.70 -3.30 8.30
CA HIS A 215 -1.38 -3.02 7.04
C HIS A 215 -1.01 -4.07 5.99
N VAL A 216 -1.88 -4.31 5.02
CA VAL A 216 -1.63 -5.27 3.94
C VAL A 216 -2.01 -4.65 2.61
N HIS A 217 -1.08 -4.67 1.64
CA HIS A 217 -1.39 -4.43 0.24
C HIS A 217 -1.62 -5.77 -0.46
N LEU A 218 -2.87 -5.97 -0.89
CA LEU A 218 -3.28 -7.10 -1.71
C LEU A 218 -3.06 -6.75 -3.17
N ASN A 219 -2.16 -7.46 -3.79
CA ASN A 219 -1.80 -7.30 -5.19
C ASN A 219 -1.30 -8.64 -5.75
N ASP A 220 -1.29 -8.77 -7.06
CA ASP A 220 -0.83 -9.97 -7.74
C ASP A 220 0.04 -9.59 -8.94
N VAL A 221 0.98 -10.45 -9.30
CA VAL A 221 1.96 -10.17 -10.34
C VAL A 221 2.18 -11.34 -11.28
N ASP A 222 2.53 -11.02 -12.52
CA ASP A 222 3.07 -11.99 -13.46
C ASP A 222 4.45 -12.48 -12.96
N PRO A 223 4.61 -13.79 -12.67
CA PRO A 223 5.82 -14.33 -12.06
C PRO A 223 7.05 -14.25 -12.98
N ASP A 224 6.87 -14.32 -14.29
CA ASP A 224 7.98 -14.24 -15.25
C ASP A 224 8.46 -12.79 -15.40
N ILE A 225 7.54 -11.84 -15.44
CA ILE A 225 7.89 -10.41 -15.47
C ILE A 225 8.56 -10.03 -14.14
N ALA A 226 7.99 -10.45 -13.00
CA ALA A 226 8.57 -10.20 -11.68
C ALA A 226 10.01 -10.74 -11.55
N ARG A 227 10.27 -11.97 -12.04
CA ARG A 227 11.60 -12.55 -12.07
C ARG A 227 12.57 -11.71 -12.90
N ARG A 228 12.17 -11.25 -14.09
CA ARG A 228 13.00 -10.41 -14.96
C ARG A 228 13.35 -9.06 -14.33
N VAL A 229 12.40 -8.47 -13.58
CA VAL A 229 12.64 -7.24 -12.81
C VAL A 229 13.67 -7.50 -11.71
N ARG A 230 13.50 -8.56 -10.94
CA ARG A 230 14.44 -8.95 -9.88
C ARG A 230 15.86 -9.18 -10.40
N GLU A 231 15.98 -9.85 -11.55
CA GLU A 231 17.25 -10.12 -12.23
C GLU A 231 17.88 -8.87 -12.90
N GLY A 232 17.15 -7.74 -12.94
CA GLY A 232 17.61 -6.50 -13.59
C GLY A 232 17.56 -6.54 -15.12
N SER A 233 16.94 -7.56 -15.71
CA SER A 233 16.79 -7.70 -17.19
C SER A 233 15.59 -6.91 -17.74
N LEU A 234 14.76 -6.36 -16.87
CA LEU A 234 13.63 -5.49 -17.20
C LEU A 234 13.50 -4.39 -16.15
N ASP A 235 13.41 -3.15 -16.60
CA ASP A 235 13.14 -1.99 -15.73
C ASP A 235 11.76 -2.10 -15.07
N TYR A 236 11.66 -1.68 -13.80
CA TYR A 236 10.43 -1.81 -13.03
C TYR A 236 9.25 -1.01 -13.63
N LYS A 237 9.50 0.24 -14.04
CA LYS A 237 8.45 1.08 -14.65
C LYS A 237 7.99 0.51 -15.99
N GLU A 238 8.93 -0.02 -16.77
CA GLU A 238 8.61 -0.69 -18.03
C GLU A 238 7.85 -2.00 -17.80
N ALA A 239 8.19 -2.76 -16.76
CA ALA A 239 7.49 -3.97 -16.39
C ALA A 239 6.01 -3.70 -16.06
N ILE A 240 5.71 -2.62 -15.31
CA ILE A 240 4.33 -2.23 -15.04
C ILE A 240 3.57 -1.92 -16.33
N ALA A 241 4.18 -1.17 -17.25
CA ALA A 241 3.58 -0.89 -18.55
C ALA A 241 3.34 -2.17 -19.40
N ARG A 242 4.09 -3.25 -19.13
CA ARG A 242 3.95 -4.55 -19.78
C ARG A 242 3.04 -5.52 -19.04
N GLY A 243 2.37 -5.09 -17.97
CA GLY A 243 1.40 -5.92 -17.24
C GLY A 243 2.00 -6.69 -16.07
N LEU A 244 3.06 -6.19 -15.42
CA LEU A 244 3.62 -6.78 -14.20
C LEU A 244 2.53 -7.02 -13.15
N TYR A 245 1.68 -6.02 -12.89
CA TYR A 245 0.55 -6.19 -11.98
C TYR A 245 -0.65 -6.76 -12.72
N MET A 246 -1.22 -7.81 -12.16
CA MET A 246 -2.38 -8.52 -12.68
C MET A 246 -3.59 -8.35 -11.75
N PRO A 247 -4.83 -8.54 -12.23
CA PRO A 247 -5.96 -8.73 -11.33
C PRO A 247 -5.65 -9.84 -10.33
N ILE A 248 -6.06 -9.65 -9.07
CA ILE A 248 -5.78 -10.63 -8.02
C ILE A 248 -6.45 -11.98 -8.38
N GLY A 249 -5.67 -13.05 -8.27
CA GLY A 249 -6.07 -14.41 -8.66
C GLY A 249 -5.70 -14.79 -10.10
N GLU A 250 -5.27 -13.83 -10.93
CA GLU A 250 -4.80 -14.09 -12.30
C GLU A 250 -3.25 -14.16 -12.38
N GLY A 251 -2.54 -13.79 -11.32
CA GLY A 251 -1.07 -13.81 -11.22
C GLY A 251 -0.51 -15.00 -10.46
N GLY A 252 0.74 -14.89 -10.02
CA GLY A 252 1.47 -15.98 -9.37
C GLY A 252 1.75 -15.79 -7.87
N ALA A 253 1.25 -14.72 -7.25
CA ALA A 253 1.58 -14.38 -5.85
C ALA A 253 0.86 -15.24 -4.80
N LYS A 254 -0.06 -16.13 -5.21
CA LYS A 254 -0.80 -17.07 -4.33
C LYS A 254 -1.50 -16.34 -3.17
N VAL A 255 -2.19 -15.25 -3.47
CA VAL A 255 -2.81 -14.34 -2.51
C VAL A 255 -3.72 -15.05 -1.51
N GLU A 256 -4.44 -16.10 -1.93
CA GLU A 256 -5.27 -16.93 -1.05
C GLU A 256 -4.46 -17.49 0.14
N ARG A 257 -3.27 -18.07 -0.12
CA ARG A 257 -2.40 -18.62 0.94
C ARG A 257 -1.94 -17.52 1.92
N VAL A 258 -1.68 -16.33 1.41
CA VAL A 258 -1.28 -15.19 2.25
C VAL A 258 -2.43 -14.76 3.15
N ILE A 259 -3.66 -14.68 2.62
CA ILE A 259 -4.86 -14.36 3.40
C ILE A 259 -5.10 -15.42 4.48
N ASP A 260 -4.92 -16.70 4.17
CA ASP A 260 -5.04 -17.79 5.13
C ASP A 260 -4.00 -17.68 6.26
N ALA A 261 -2.75 -17.37 5.95
CA ALA A 261 -1.70 -17.13 6.94
C ALA A 261 -2.00 -15.91 7.82
N LEU A 262 -2.48 -14.82 7.23
CA LEU A 262 -2.91 -13.62 7.95
C LEU A 262 -4.10 -13.93 8.89
N ARG A 263 -5.06 -14.73 8.44
CA ARG A 263 -6.18 -15.18 9.27
C ARG A 263 -5.70 -16.04 10.42
N ALA A 264 -4.77 -16.96 10.18
CA ALA A 264 -4.15 -17.81 11.22
C ALA A 264 -3.38 -16.98 12.27
N SER A 265 -2.79 -15.83 11.86
CA SER A 265 -2.14 -14.89 12.76
C SER A 265 -3.09 -13.90 13.45
N ALA A 266 -4.42 -14.08 13.31
CA ALA A 266 -5.47 -13.21 13.85
C ALA A 266 -5.38 -11.75 13.34
N TYR A 267 -4.91 -11.53 12.11
CA TYR A 267 -4.89 -10.21 11.49
C TYR A 267 -6.30 -9.63 11.38
N SER A 268 -6.49 -8.40 11.82
CA SER A 268 -7.80 -7.74 11.86
C SER A 268 -7.77 -6.27 11.43
N ASN A 269 -6.64 -5.81 10.86
CA ASN A 269 -6.50 -4.45 10.35
C ASN A 269 -6.99 -4.34 8.87
N TRP A 270 -6.67 -3.24 8.20
CA TRP A 270 -7.09 -2.97 6.85
C TRP A 270 -6.28 -3.73 5.80
N TYR A 271 -6.97 -4.31 4.84
CA TYR A 271 -6.42 -4.70 3.55
C TYR A 271 -6.61 -3.54 2.56
N THR A 272 -5.65 -3.32 1.69
CA THR A 272 -5.77 -2.39 0.56
C THR A 272 -5.54 -3.17 -0.74
N LEU A 273 -6.53 -3.21 -1.62
CA LEU A 273 -6.33 -3.65 -2.98
C LEU A 273 -5.49 -2.59 -3.70
N GLU A 274 -4.29 -2.97 -4.10
CA GLU A 274 -3.37 -2.10 -4.82
C GLU A 274 -2.87 -2.79 -6.09
N GLN A 275 -3.06 -2.12 -7.21
CA GLN A 275 -2.67 -2.64 -8.51
C GLN A 275 -2.08 -1.49 -9.31
N GLU A 276 -0.75 -1.36 -9.30
CA GLU A 276 -0.10 -0.30 -10.05
C GLU A 276 -0.46 -0.40 -11.53
N THR A 277 -1.05 0.67 -12.05
CA THR A 277 -1.59 0.73 -13.40
C THR A 277 -1.07 1.96 -14.10
N ARG A 278 -0.64 1.82 -15.36
CA ARG A 278 -0.28 2.95 -16.21
C ARG A 278 -1.37 3.15 -17.24
N LEU A 279 -2.03 4.30 -17.19
CA LEU A 279 -3.06 4.66 -18.16
C LEU A 279 -2.44 5.41 -19.33
N ALA A 280 -2.86 5.09 -20.55
CA ALA A 280 -2.41 5.78 -21.76
C ALA A 280 -3.23 7.06 -22.02
N THR A 281 -4.55 7.00 -21.72
CA THR A 281 -5.49 8.08 -22.04
C THR A 281 -6.56 8.23 -20.95
N SER A 282 -7.33 9.32 -21.00
CA SER A 282 -8.52 9.54 -20.19
C SER A 282 -9.64 8.52 -20.42
N ASP A 283 -9.60 7.82 -21.56
CA ASP A 283 -10.64 6.85 -21.95
C ASP A 283 -10.39 5.45 -21.41
N ASP A 284 -9.22 5.21 -20.83
CA ASP A 284 -8.91 3.94 -20.19
C ASP A 284 -9.87 3.67 -19.02
N ARG A 285 -10.25 2.40 -18.89
CA ARG A 285 -11.28 1.95 -17.94
C ARG A 285 -10.71 0.91 -16.98
N PRO A 286 -10.07 1.35 -15.87
CA PRO A 286 -9.46 0.41 -14.91
C PRO A 286 -10.47 -0.41 -14.12
N LEU A 287 -11.74 0.02 -14.04
CA LEU A 287 -12.79 -0.63 -13.24
C LEU A 287 -12.95 -2.13 -13.51
N GLY A 288 -12.82 -2.56 -14.77
CA GLY A 288 -12.94 -3.99 -15.11
C GLY A 288 -11.88 -4.86 -14.43
N ARG A 289 -10.65 -4.34 -14.26
CA ARG A 289 -9.57 -5.04 -13.53
C ARG A 289 -9.83 -5.03 -12.03
N ILE A 290 -10.25 -3.90 -11.50
CA ILE A 290 -10.59 -3.74 -10.08
C ILE A 290 -11.75 -4.67 -9.71
N SER A 291 -12.81 -4.72 -10.51
CA SER A 291 -13.97 -5.60 -10.27
C SER A 291 -13.59 -7.06 -10.23
N ARG A 292 -12.75 -7.56 -11.17
CA ARG A 292 -12.27 -8.95 -11.13
C ARG A 292 -11.48 -9.26 -9.87
N SER A 293 -10.60 -8.33 -9.45
CA SER A 293 -9.85 -8.48 -8.20
C SER A 293 -10.79 -8.52 -6.98
N LEU A 294 -11.82 -7.67 -6.93
CA LEU A 294 -12.82 -7.65 -5.85
C LEU A 294 -13.65 -8.94 -5.83
N GLU A 295 -14.10 -9.42 -6.99
CA GLU A 295 -14.83 -10.69 -7.13
C GLU A 295 -14.04 -11.87 -6.56
N TYR A 296 -12.72 -11.88 -6.75
CA TYR A 296 -11.83 -12.91 -6.20
C TYR A 296 -11.59 -12.74 -4.68
N VAL A 297 -11.31 -11.51 -4.22
CA VAL A 297 -10.85 -11.25 -2.85
C VAL A 297 -11.98 -11.25 -1.83
N LEU A 298 -13.14 -10.67 -2.15
CA LEU A 298 -14.24 -10.52 -1.18
C LEU A 298 -14.71 -11.85 -0.56
N PRO A 299 -14.85 -12.96 -1.32
CA PRO A 299 -15.15 -14.25 -0.71
C PRO A 299 -14.07 -14.76 0.25
N LEU A 300 -12.79 -14.44 -0.01
CA LEU A 300 -11.66 -14.84 0.84
C LEU A 300 -11.63 -14.06 2.16
N LEU A 301 -12.14 -12.84 2.19
CA LEU A 301 -12.17 -12.00 3.39
C LEU A 301 -13.45 -12.19 4.24
N SER A 302 -14.33 -13.07 3.82
CA SER A 302 -15.65 -13.31 4.47
C SER A 302 -15.57 -14.19 5.71
#